data_983d86c1926905873324c5764dfd77c1
#
_entry.id   983d86c1926905873324c5764dfd77c1
#
_cell.length_a   1.000
_cell.length_b   1.000
_cell.length_c   1.000
_cell.angle_alpha   90.00
_cell.angle_beta   90.00
_cell.angle_gamma   90.00
#
_symmetry.space_group_name_H-M   'P 1'
#
loop_
_entity.id
_entity.type
_entity.pdbx_description
1 polymer ?
#
loop_
_entity_poly.entity_id
_entity_poly.type
_entity_poly.pdbx_seq_one_letter_code
_entity_poly.pdbx_strand_id
1 'polypeptide(L)'
;PPFSSTPPFYPLPNKETYKMREVISIHIGQAGIQVGNACWELYCLEHGIQPDGQMPSDKTIGGGDDAFNTFFSETGAGKHVPRAVFVDLEPTVVDEVRSGTYRQLYHPEQLITGKEDAANNYARGHYTIGKEIVDLVLDRIRKLADNCTGLQGFMVYNAVGGGTGSGLGCLMLERLS
;
A
#
# COMPACT_ATOMS: atom_id res chain seq x y z
N PRO A 1 27.36 -34.21 -52.27
CA PRO A 1 26.19 -33.51 -51.74
C PRO A 1 26.57 -32.68 -50.52
N PRO A 2 26.25 -31.37 -50.48
CA PRO A 2 26.56 -30.54 -49.33
C PRO A 2 25.51 -30.73 -48.26
N PHE A 3 25.98 -30.99 -47.03
CA PHE A 3 25.17 -31.04 -45.83
C PHE A 3 24.70 -29.62 -45.50
N SER A 4 23.41 -29.35 -45.73
CA SER A 4 22.71 -28.19 -45.19
C SER A 4 22.23 -28.56 -43.79
N SER A 5 22.97 -28.16 -42.76
CA SER A 5 22.53 -28.24 -41.37
C SER A 5 22.03 -26.85 -40.91
N THR A 6 20.78 -26.58 -41.21
CA THR A 6 20.06 -25.52 -40.46
C THR A 6 19.88 -26.04 -39.04
N PRO A 7 20.32 -25.30 -37.99
CA PRO A 7 20.08 -25.73 -36.61
C PRO A 7 18.57 -25.69 -36.36
N PRO A 8 18.05 -26.64 -35.53
CA PRO A 8 16.64 -26.65 -35.18
C PRO A 8 16.26 -25.34 -34.51
N PHE A 9 15.20 -24.71 -35.02
CA PHE A 9 14.59 -23.53 -34.43
C PHE A 9 13.93 -23.96 -33.13
N TYR A 10 14.59 -23.73 -31.99
CA TYR A 10 13.98 -23.84 -30.69
C TYR A 10 13.12 -22.58 -30.51
N PRO A 11 11.77 -22.69 -30.39
CA PRO A 11 10.96 -21.55 -30.03
C PRO A 11 11.49 -21.08 -28.68
N LEU A 12 11.80 -19.78 -28.60
CA LEU A 12 12.09 -19.13 -27.32
C LEU A 12 10.91 -19.44 -26.36
N PRO A 13 11.19 -19.84 -25.12
CA PRO A 13 10.12 -20.05 -24.16
C PRO A 13 9.24 -18.81 -24.17
N ASN A 14 7.92 -19.02 -24.28
CA ASN A 14 6.94 -17.96 -24.11
C ASN A 14 7.40 -17.14 -22.90
N LYS A 15 7.53 -15.83 -23.08
CA LYS A 15 7.60 -14.93 -21.94
C LYS A 15 6.31 -15.21 -21.15
N GLU A 16 6.39 -16.11 -20.17
CA GLU A 16 5.42 -16.10 -19.08
C GLU A 16 5.43 -14.67 -18.60
N THR A 17 4.33 -13.99 -18.78
CA THR A 17 4.10 -12.68 -18.18
C THR A 17 4.19 -12.94 -16.68
N TYR A 18 5.38 -12.69 -16.12
CA TYR A 18 5.58 -12.76 -14.67
C TYR A 18 4.59 -11.78 -14.07
N LYS A 19 3.55 -12.35 -13.48
CA LYS A 19 2.53 -11.57 -12.80
C LYS A 19 3.16 -11.07 -11.51
N MET A 20 3.32 -9.76 -11.37
CA MET A 20 3.82 -9.17 -10.13
C MET A 20 2.95 -9.66 -8.96
N ARG A 21 3.53 -9.70 -7.76
CA ARG A 21 2.88 -10.19 -6.54
C ARG A 21 2.80 -9.05 -5.55
N GLU A 22 1.87 -8.13 -5.84
CA GLU A 22 1.70 -6.93 -5.02
C GLU A 22 0.91 -7.22 -3.75
N VAL A 23 1.21 -6.46 -2.71
CA VAL A 23 0.52 -6.46 -1.43
C VAL A 23 0.12 -5.02 -1.08
N ILE A 24 -1.10 -4.84 -0.63
CA ILE A 24 -1.62 -3.55 -0.17
C ILE A 24 -1.69 -3.57 1.36
N SER A 25 -1.05 -2.58 2.00
CA SER A 25 -1.05 -2.41 3.45
C SER A 25 -2.12 -1.42 3.89
N ILE A 26 -2.89 -1.78 4.92
CA ILE A 26 -3.96 -0.95 5.47
C ILE A 26 -3.64 -0.71 6.94
N HIS A 27 -3.37 0.54 7.31
CA HIS A 27 -3.01 0.96 8.66
C HIS A 27 -4.18 1.71 9.30
N ILE A 28 -4.77 1.13 10.36
CA ILE A 28 -6.01 1.60 10.97
C ILE A 28 -5.79 2.04 12.41
N GLY A 29 -6.11 3.31 12.70
CA GLY A 29 -5.99 3.91 14.01
C GLY A 29 -4.56 4.17 14.43
N GLN A 30 -4.37 4.75 15.62
CA GLN A 30 -3.07 5.18 16.12
C GLN A 30 -2.01 4.07 16.07
N ALA A 31 -2.31 2.91 16.62
CA ALA A 31 -1.34 1.80 16.67
C ALA A 31 -0.95 1.32 15.27
N GLY A 32 -1.94 1.15 14.35
CA GLY A 32 -1.68 0.73 12.98
C GLY A 32 -0.83 1.75 12.21
N ILE A 33 -1.09 3.03 12.39
CA ILE A 33 -0.35 4.12 11.72
C ILE A 33 1.08 4.23 12.25
N GLN A 34 1.29 4.17 13.56
CA GLN A 34 2.63 4.26 14.15
C GLN A 34 3.50 3.05 13.79
N VAL A 35 2.93 1.85 13.76
CA VAL A 35 3.61 0.66 13.22
C VAL A 35 3.91 0.86 11.73
N GLY A 36 2.98 1.42 10.98
CA GLY A 36 3.16 1.73 9.57
C GLY A 36 4.33 2.68 9.32
N ASN A 37 4.46 3.74 10.11
CA ASN A 37 5.59 4.66 10.02
C ASN A 37 6.94 3.94 10.15
N ALA A 38 7.06 3.06 11.14
CA ALA A 38 8.29 2.29 11.35
C ALA A 38 8.55 1.28 10.22
N CYS A 39 7.52 0.57 9.77
CA CYS A 39 7.65 -0.40 8.68
C CYS A 39 8.08 0.27 7.37
N TRP A 40 7.44 1.36 6.98
CA TRP A 40 7.74 2.04 5.71
C TRP A 40 9.09 2.74 5.74
N GLU A 41 9.51 3.27 6.88
CA GLU A 41 10.88 3.74 7.07
C GLU A 41 11.89 2.60 6.85
N LEU A 42 11.68 1.45 7.46
CA LEU A 42 12.53 0.28 7.30
C LEU A 42 12.57 -0.19 5.83
N TYR A 43 11.43 -0.29 5.16
CA TYR A 43 11.37 -0.70 3.76
C TYR A 43 12.09 0.30 2.84
N CYS A 44 11.96 1.59 3.10
CA CYS A 44 12.69 2.62 2.36
C CYS A 44 14.21 2.47 2.56
N LEU A 45 14.66 2.23 3.78
CA LEU A 45 16.08 2.01 4.08
C LEU A 45 16.62 0.75 3.42
N GLU A 46 15.88 -0.36 3.46
CA GLU A 46 16.30 -1.64 2.86
C GLU A 46 16.41 -1.57 1.34
N HIS A 47 15.52 -0.85 0.68
CA HIS A 47 15.50 -0.73 -0.78
C HIS A 47 16.27 0.49 -1.32
N GLY A 48 16.80 1.34 -0.45
CA GLY A 48 17.50 2.54 -0.86
C GLY A 48 16.59 3.63 -1.44
N ILE A 49 15.35 3.70 -0.95
CA ILE A 49 14.37 4.71 -1.33
C ILE A 49 14.51 5.90 -0.39
N GLN A 50 14.66 7.10 -0.95
CA GLN A 50 14.78 8.33 -0.19
C GLN A 50 13.41 8.78 0.37
N PRO A 51 13.36 9.66 1.38
CA PRO A 51 12.12 10.18 1.94
C PRO A 51 11.18 10.88 0.93
N ASP A 52 11.73 11.35 -0.19
CA ASP A 52 10.95 11.93 -1.30
C ASP A 52 10.41 10.89 -2.31
N GLY A 53 10.75 9.60 -2.11
CA GLY A 53 10.35 8.49 -2.97
C GLY A 53 11.31 8.21 -4.12
N GLN A 54 12.40 8.95 -4.28
CA GLN A 54 13.40 8.68 -5.31
C GLN A 54 14.28 7.50 -4.92
N MET A 55 14.65 6.69 -5.90
CA MET A 55 15.54 5.54 -5.75
C MET A 55 16.71 5.70 -6.72
N PRO A 56 17.86 6.28 -6.28
CA PRO A 56 18.98 6.57 -7.18
C PRO A 56 19.60 5.35 -7.87
N SER A 57 19.45 4.16 -7.26
CA SER A 57 19.94 2.89 -7.83
C SER A 57 19.03 2.30 -8.90
N ASP A 58 17.78 2.73 -8.97
CA ASP A 58 16.83 2.26 -9.97
C ASP A 58 17.05 3.01 -11.29
N LYS A 59 17.51 2.27 -12.30
CA LYS A 59 17.73 2.78 -13.67
C LYS A 59 16.58 2.44 -14.61
N THR A 60 15.61 1.66 -14.17
CA THR A 60 14.46 1.23 -14.97
C THR A 60 13.24 2.04 -14.61
N ILE A 61 12.81 2.92 -15.50
CA ILE A 61 11.56 3.66 -15.32
C ILE A 61 10.41 2.79 -15.82
N GLY A 62 9.54 2.40 -14.88
CA GLY A 62 8.23 1.81 -15.15
C GLY A 62 8.23 0.42 -15.78
N GLY A 63 8.37 -0.64 -14.98
CA GLY A 63 8.07 -1.99 -15.42
C GLY A 63 9.13 -3.04 -15.14
N GLY A 64 9.64 -3.11 -13.92
CA GLY A 64 10.43 -4.23 -13.43
C GLY A 64 9.62 -5.14 -12.53
N ASP A 65 9.96 -6.43 -12.50
CA ASP A 65 9.46 -7.39 -11.51
C ASP A 65 10.46 -7.49 -10.34
N ASP A 66 10.87 -6.32 -9.84
CA ASP A 66 11.81 -6.24 -8.73
C ASP A 66 11.11 -6.40 -7.39
N ALA A 67 11.86 -6.86 -6.37
CA ALA A 67 11.29 -7.16 -5.05
C ALA A 67 10.57 -5.95 -4.41
N PHE A 68 11.03 -4.72 -4.64
CA PHE A 68 10.37 -3.53 -4.13
C PHE A 68 9.00 -3.26 -4.75
N ASN A 69 8.72 -3.76 -5.96
CA ASN A 69 7.42 -3.59 -6.63
C ASN A 69 6.27 -4.29 -5.87
N THR A 70 6.57 -5.23 -4.99
CA THR A 70 5.58 -5.83 -4.08
C THR A 70 4.94 -4.79 -3.18
N PHE A 71 5.72 -3.84 -2.66
CA PHE A 71 5.29 -2.83 -1.70
C PHE A 71 5.18 -1.42 -2.27
N PHE A 72 5.91 -1.10 -3.33
CA PHE A 72 5.95 0.23 -3.93
C PHE A 72 5.44 0.21 -5.36
N SER A 73 4.68 1.23 -5.73
CA SER A 73 4.34 1.55 -7.11
C SER A 73 5.24 2.67 -7.62
N GLU A 74 5.57 2.64 -8.90
CA GLU A 74 6.33 3.71 -9.54
C GLU A 74 5.41 4.67 -10.27
N THR A 75 5.66 5.96 -10.11
CA THR A 75 5.04 7.00 -10.95
C THR A 75 5.86 7.22 -12.22
N GLY A 76 5.26 7.84 -13.23
CA GLY A 76 5.97 8.20 -14.46
C GLY A 76 7.18 9.13 -14.26
N ALA A 77 7.30 9.77 -13.10
CA ALA A 77 8.44 10.60 -12.70
C ALA A 77 9.54 9.83 -11.95
N GLY A 78 9.41 8.50 -11.82
CA GLY A 78 10.37 7.66 -11.10
C GLY A 78 10.25 7.70 -9.58
N LYS A 79 9.16 8.25 -9.05
CA LYS A 79 8.87 8.25 -7.62
C LYS A 79 8.25 6.93 -7.19
N HIS A 80 8.78 6.34 -6.12
CA HIS A 80 8.28 5.12 -5.50
C HIS A 80 7.28 5.48 -4.40
N VAL A 81 6.03 5.04 -4.57
CA VAL A 81 4.93 5.34 -3.65
C VAL A 81 4.48 4.05 -2.97
N PRO A 82 4.37 4.02 -1.63
CA PRO A 82 3.87 2.85 -0.91
C PRO A 82 2.49 2.40 -1.38
N ARG A 83 2.30 1.10 -1.52
CA ARG A 83 0.97 0.51 -1.72
C ARG A 83 0.28 0.41 -0.36
N ALA A 84 -0.12 1.53 0.18
CA ALA A 84 -0.65 1.62 1.53
C ALA A 84 -1.76 2.66 1.64
N VAL A 85 -2.64 2.45 2.62
CA VAL A 85 -3.64 3.41 3.07
C VAL A 85 -3.51 3.56 4.59
N PHE A 86 -3.53 4.80 5.05
CA PHE A 86 -3.54 5.17 6.46
C PHE A 86 -4.89 5.78 6.77
N VAL A 87 -5.60 5.23 7.73
CA VAL A 87 -6.94 5.71 8.11
C VAL A 87 -7.07 5.83 9.62
N ASP A 88 -7.58 6.96 10.06
CA ASP A 88 -8.00 7.17 11.44
C ASP A 88 -9.29 8.00 11.47
N LEU A 89 -10.05 7.84 12.54
CA LEU A 89 -11.29 8.62 12.75
C LEU A 89 -11.02 10.03 13.25
N GLU A 90 -9.83 10.28 13.79
CA GLU A 90 -9.34 11.61 14.16
C GLU A 90 -8.11 12.02 13.34
N PRO A 91 -7.81 13.32 13.20
CA PRO A 91 -6.72 13.77 12.32
C PRO A 91 -5.32 13.72 12.94
N THR A 92 -5.17 13.71 14.26
CA THR A 92 -3.89 14.02 14.95
C THR A 92 -2.75 13.09 14.53
N VAL A 93 -2.97 11.79 14.49
CA VAL A 93 -1.92 10.81 14.19
C VAL A 93 -1.54 10.83 12.71
N VAL A 94 -2.51 10.94 11.81
CA VAL A 94 -2.24 11.04 10.37
C VAL A 94 -1.58 12.37 10.02
N ASP A 95 -1.90 13.45 10.74
CA ASP A 95 -1.25 14.75 10.53
C ASP A 95 0.25 14.72 10.85
N GLU A 96 0.70 13.88 11.78
CA GLU A 96 2.12 13.61 12.02
C GLU A 96 2.79 12.98 10.78
N VAL A 97 2.10 12.11 10.07
CA VAL A 97 2.58 11.53 8.82
C VAL A 97 2.66 12.60 7.72
N ARG A 98 1.65 13.45 7.63
CA ARG A 98 1.57 14.55 6.65
C ARG A 98 2.66 15.61 6.83
N SER A 99 3.18 15.78 8.04
CA SER A 99 4.22 16.75 8.38
C SER A 99 5.60 16.14 8.63
N GLY A 100 5.69 14.83 8.71
CA GLY A 100 6.90 14.10 9.07
C GLY A 100 7.97 14.06 8.00
N THR A 101 9.07 13.36 8.30
CA THR A 101 10.22 13.21 7.40
C THR A 101 9.82 12.58 6.06
N TYR A 102 8.91 11.60 6.08
CA TYR A 102 8.43 10.88 4.90
C TYR A 102 7.13 11.46 4.29
N ARG A 103 6.77 12.71 4.61
CA ARG A 103 5.55 13.35 4.10
C ARG A 103 5.42 13.36 2.58
N GLN A 104 6.55 13.42 1.88
CA GLN A 104 6.57 13.41 0.41
C GLN A 104 6.47 12.02 -0.19
N LEU A 105 6.67 10.96 0.61
CA LEU A 105 6.61 9.57 0.14
C LEU A 105 5.19 9.18 -0.28
N TYR A 106 4.21 9.60 0.50
CA TYR A 106 2.82 9.23 0.32
C TYR A 106 2.08 10.19 -0.62
N HIS A 107 1.13 9.64 -1.36
CA HIS A 107 0.15 10.48 -2.04
C HIS A 107 -0.87 11.00 -1.02
N PRO A 108 -1.31 12.26 -1.09
CA PRO A 108 -2.27 12.82 -0.13
C PRO A 108 -3.56 12.00 0.02
N GLU A 109 -4.01 11.36 -1.04
CA GLU A 109 -5.20 10.51 -1.04
C GLU A 109 -5.06 9.21 -0.22
N GLN A 110 -3.83 8.80 0.11
CA GLN A 110 -3.56 7.62 0.94
C GLN A 110 -3.74 7.90 2.44
N LEU A 111 -3.78 9.17 2.83
CA LEU A 111 -3.84 9.64 4.20
C LEU A 111 -5.26 10.13 4.49
N ILE A 112 -6.08 9.28 5.12
CA ILE A 112 -7.52 9.49 5.31
C ILE A 112 -7.82 9.73 6.77
N THR A 113 -8.51 10.82 7.07
CA THR A 113 -8.89 11.20 8.43
C THR A 113 -10.36 11.51 8.54
N GLY A 114 -10.97 11.07 9.66
CA GLY A 114 -12.27 11.55 10.09
C GLY A 114 -12.18 12.85 10.88
N LYS A 115 -13.30 13.27 11.45
CA LYS A 115 -13.41 14.50 12.26
C LYS A 115 -13.57 14.20 13.75
N GLU A 116 -14.03 13.00 14.09
CA GLU A 116 -14.41 12.61 15.45
C GLU A 116 -14.00 11.17 15.70
N ASP A 117 -13.28 10.92 16.79
CA ASP A 117 -12.79 9.59 17.13
C ASP A 117 -13.91 8.64 17.63
N ALA A 118 -13.56 7.38 17.79
CA ALA A 118 -14.46 6.37 18.32
C ALA A 118 -14.56 6.40 19.87
N ALA A 119 -13.86 7.30 20.56
CA ALA A 119 -13.83 7.40 22.02
C ALA A 119 -13.65 6.04 22.74
N ASN A 120 -12.72 5.24 22.22
CA ASN A 120 -12.44 3.88 22.69
C ASN A 120 -13.67 2.94 22.72
N ASN A 121 -14.63 3.18 21.84
CA ASN A 121 -15.89 2.45 21.76
C ASN A 121 -16.01 1.72 20.41
N TYR A 122 -16.05 0.39 20.46
CA TYR A 122 -16.20 -0.46 19.27
C TYR A 122 -17.45 -0.07 18.45
N ALA A 123 -18.60 0.12 19.10
CA ALA A 123 -19.84 0.43 18.39
C ALA A 123 -19.77 1.77 17.64
N ARG A 124 -19.09 2.76 18.16
CA ARG A 124 -18.84 4.02 17.46
C ARG A 124 -17.93 3.80 16.25
N GLY A 125 -16.86 3.06 16.41
CA GLY A 125 -15.91 2.73 15.33
C GLY A 125 -16.53 1.89 14.21
N HIS A 126 -17.47 1.00 14.52
CA HIS A 126 -18.10 0.10 13.57
C HIS A 126 -19.38 0.67 12.94
N TYR A 127 -20.31 1.16 13.76
CA TYR A 127 -21.69 1.44 13.31
C TYR A 127 -21.97 2.92 13.04
N THR A 128 -21.36 3.82 13.77
CA THR A 128 -21.64 5.25 13.65
C THR A 128 -20.55 5.99 12.91
N ILE A 129 -19.48 6.33 13.57
CA ILE A 129 -18.39 7.13 12.99
C ILE A 129 -17.69 6.38 11.84
N GLY A 130 -17.44 5.07 12.00
CA GLY A 130 -16.76 4.28 10.98
C GLY A 130 -17.53 4.19 9.66
N LYS A 131 -18.87 4.14 9.71
CA LYS A 131 -19.71 4.13 8.50
C LYS A 131 -19.56 5.37 7.62
N GLU A 132 -19.20 6.48 8.20
CA GLU A 132 -19.03 7.74 7.46
C GLU A 132 -17.77 7.75 6.60
N ILE A 133 -16.76 6.94 6.96
CA ILE A 133 -15.45 6.94 6.29
C ILE A 133 -15.19 5.69 5.46
N VAL A 134 -15.84 4.58 5.76
CA VAL A 134 -15.52 3.27 5.17
C VAL A 134 -15.59 3.26 3.66
N ASP A 135 -16.61 3.86 3.06
CA ASP A 135 -16.77 3.85 1.60
C ASP A 135 -15.66 4.64 0.90
N LEU A 136 -15.21 5.76 1.49
CA LEU A 136 -14.06 6.50 1.00
C LEU A 136 -12.79 5.66 1.07
N VAL A 137 -12.55 4.98 2.18
CA VAL A 137 -11.37 4.11 2.35
C VAL A 137 -11.37 2.98 1.34
N LEU A 138 -12.50 2.31 1.16
CA LEU A 138 -12.66 1.24 0.17
C LEU A 138 -12.42 1.73 -1.27
N ASP A 139 -12.88 2.93 -1.61
CA ASP A 139 -12.59 3.53 -2.92
C ASP A 139 -11.09 3.74 -3.14
N ARG A 140 -10.36 4.22 -2.11
CA ARG A 140 -8.90 4.39 -2.19
C ARG A 140 -8.16 3.06 -2.32
N ILE A 141 -8.60 2.04 -1.59
CA ILE A 141 -8.04 0.68 -1.71
C ILE A 141 -8.29 0.12 -3.11
N ARG A 142 -9.47 0.31 -3.66
CA ARG A 142 -9.80 -0.11 -5.04
C ARG A 142 -8.88 0.55 -6.06
N LYS A 143 -8.61 1.84 -5.94
CA LYS A 143 -7.67 2.55 -6.82
C LYS A 143 -6.24 1.98 -6.72
N LEU A 144 -5.79 1.59 -5.54
CA LEU A 144 -4.51 0.89 -5.39
C LEU A 144 -4.54 -0.49 -6.04
N ALA A 145 -5.63 -1.24 -5.87
CA ALA A 145 -5.79 -2.57 -6.46
C ALA A 145 -5.83 -2.51 -8.00
N ASP A 146 -6.44 -1.50 -8.58
CA ASP A 146 -6.50 -1.29 -10.04
C ASP A 146 -5.12 -1.05 -10.65
N ASN A 147 -4.16 -0.56 -9.87
CA ASN A 147 -2.76 -0.38 -10.28
C ASN A 147 -1.90 -1.64 -10.06
N CYS A 148 -2.47 -2.71 -9.55
CA CYS A 148 -1.78 -3.99 -9.37
C CYS A 148 -2.02 -4.90 -10.58
N THR A 149 -1.00 -5.66 -10.97
CA THR A 149 -1.11 -6.67 -12.04
C THR A 149 -1.40 -8.06 -11.49
N GLY A 150 -1.02 -8.33 -10.24
CA GLY A 150 -1.18 -9.61 -9.56
C GLY A 150 -1.31 -9.48 -8.05
N LEU A 151 -2.32 -8.70 -7.59
CA LEU A 151 -2.55 -8.51 -6.17
C LEU A 151 -2.68 -9.86 -5.45
N GLN A 152 -1.83 -10.07 -4.42
CA GLN A 152 -1.84 -11.27 -3.59
C GLN A 152 -2.85 -11.16 -2.44
N GLY A 153 -3.02 -9.96 -1.90
CA GLY A 153 -3.91 -9.71 -0.77
C GLY A 153 -3.55 -8.46 0.00
N PHE A 154 -4.07 -8.40 1.21
CA PHE A 154 -3.94 -7.24 2.10
C PHE A 154 -3.19 -7.59 3.37
N MET A 155 -2.44 -6.63 3.88
CA MET A 155 -1.88 -6.65 5.23
C MET A 155 -2.58 -5.58 6.05
N VAL A 156 -3.30 -5.99 7.10
CA VAL A 156 -4.06 -5.06 7.95
C VAL A 156 -3.36 -4.92 9.29
N TYR A 157 -3.09 -3.68 9.67
CA TYR A 157 -2.42 -3.31 10.91
C TYR A 157 -3.38 -2.50 11.77
N ASN A 158 -3.84 -3.07 12.87
CA ASN A 158 -4.78 -2.44 13.78
C ASN A 158 -4.66 -2.98 15.19
N ALA A 159 -4.95 -2.18 16.19
CA ALA A 159 -5.10 -2.62 17.57
C ALA A 159 -6.53 -3.12 17.79
N VAL A 160 -6.68 -4.36 18.26
CA VAL A 160 -8.00 -4.95 18.53
C VAL A 160 -8.62 -4.44 19.85
N GLY A 161 -7.86 -3.74 20.69
CA GLY A 161 -8.33 -3.22 21.97
C GLY A 161 -8.85 -1.78 21.94
N GLY A 162 -8.64 -1.04 20.84
CA GLY A 162 -9.10 0.34 20.68
C GLY A 162 -10.43 0.44 19.95
N GLY A 163 -11.11 1.60 20.02
CA GLY A 163 -12.39 1.80 19.34
C GLY A 163 -12.26 1.83 17.81
N THR A 164 -11.31 2.59 17.29
CA THR A 164 -11.05 2.69 15.84
C THR A 164 -10.50 1.38 15.29
N GLY A 165 -9.41 0.87 15.87
CA GLY A 165 -8.75 -0.33 15.36
C GLY A 165 -9.64 -1.57 15.42
N SER A 166 -10.46 -1.73 16.46
CA SER A 166 -11.41 -2.84 16.59
C SER A 166 -12.67 -2.59 15.74
N GLY A 167 -13.35 -1.47 15.95
CA GLY A 167 -14.65 -1.20 15.33
C GLY A 167 -14.54 -0.96 13.83
N LEU A 168 -13.76 0.03 13.42
CA LEU A 168 -13.51 0.29 12.00
C LEU A 168 -12.70 -0.85 11.37
N GLY A 169 -11.78 -1.47 12.10
CA GLY A 169 -11.01 -2.63 11.62
C GLY A 169 -11.94 -3.79 11.24
N CYS A 170 -12.88 -4.17 12.09
CA CYS A 170 -13.87 -5.21 11.76
C CYS A 170 -14.73 -4.82 10.55
N LEU A 171 -15.24 -3.58 10.52
CA LEU A 171 -16.04 -3.10 9.40
C LEU A 171 -15.26 -3.17 8.07
N MET A 172 -14.00 -2.79 8.07
CA MET A 172 -13.14 -2.88 6.91
C MET A 172 -12.94 -4.34 6.46
N LEU A 173 -12.67 -5.25 7.38
CA LEU A 173 -12.49 -6.67 7.06
C LEU A 173 -13.75 -7.30 6.49
N GLU A 174 -14.92 -6.98 7.04
CA GLU A 174 -16.22 -7.44 6.52
C GLU A 174 -16.48 -6.96 5.08
N ARG A 175 -16.04 -5.75 4.76
CA ARG A 175 -16.25 -5.13 3.44
C ARG A 175 -15.20 -5.53 2.41
N LEU A 176 -14.02 -5.98 2.85
CA LEU A 176 -12.92 -6.45 1.98
C LEU A 176 -13.01 -7.93 1.63
N SER A 177 -13.66 -8.73 2.47
CA SER A 177 -13.87 -10.16 2.21
C SER A 177 -15.05 -10.38 1.27
#